data_6ab214d4a86ff87a8815fcbcb706b26d
#
_entry.id   6ab214d4a86ff87a8815fcbcb706b26d
#
_cell.length_a   1.000
_cell.length_b   1.000
_cell.length_c   1.000
_cell.angle_alpha   90.00
_cell.angle_beta   90.00
_cell.angle_gamma   90.00
#
_symmetry.space_group_name_H-M   'P 1'
#
loop_
_entity.id
_entity.type
_entity.pdbx_description
1 polymer ?
#
loop_
_entity_poly.entity_id
_entity_poly.type
_entity_poly.pdbx_seq_one_letter_code
_entity_poly.pdbx_strand_id
1 'polypeptide(L)'
;LNSPSNPTGACYSEQEIRNLSQVLKRNPHVNILSDDIYEHIIYDGFKFFSIAQIPEIKNKVFTMNGVSKSYAMTGWRIGYAAGDKEIIKAIAKIQSQSTTNPSSISQAAAVEALNGKQDFIKIRSKAFQERRDFVVNSLNAIEGIKCIKPDGAFYVFPSCKGMVCKRDENGNKINNDFDFVQSLLENNGVAVVQGSAFGLEGFFRISYATSMDKLKDA
;
A
#
# COMPACT_ATOMS: atom_id res chain seq x y z
N LEU A 1 -10.20 3.11 5.46
CA LEU A 1 -8.88 3.47 5.99
C LEU A 1 -7.87 2.44 5.47
N ASN A 2 -6.72 2.90 4.93
CA ASN A 2 -5.61 2.03 4.54
C ASN A 2 -4.31 2.67 5.05
N SER A 3 -3.67 2.01 6.03
CA SER A 3 -2.44 2.50 6.67
C SER A 3 -1.59 1.29 7.10
N PRO A 4 -0.35 1.20 6.60
CA PRO A 4 0.31 2.01 5.55
C PRO A 4 -0.46 2.03 4.24
N SER A 5 -0.44 3.14 3.52
CA SER A 5 -1.31 3.39 2.38
C SER A 5 -0.71 2.96 1.04
N ASN A 6 -1.55 2.49 0.14
CA ASN A 6 -1.32 2.43 -1.29
C ASN A 6 -2.17 3.57 -1.94
N PRO A 7 -1.59 4.57 -2.62
CA PRO A 7 -0.26 4.54 -3.28
C PRO A 7 0.90 5.21 -2.52
N THR A 8 0.64 5.91 -1.40
CA THR A 8 1.58 6.89 -0.85
C THR A 8 2.65 6.32 0.08
N GLY A 9 2.40 5.14 0.68
CA GLY A 9 3.21 4.59 1.76
C GLY A 9 3.11 5.36 3.08
N ALA A 10 2.23 6.37 3.16
CA ALA A 10 2.00 7.13 4.38
C ALA A 10 1.31 6.28 5.45
N CYS A 11 1.67 6.54 6.70
CA CYS A 11 1.10 5.88 7.86
C CYS A 11 0.39 6.90 8.76
N TYR A 12 -0.71 6.49 9.36
CA TYR A 12 -1.31 7.23 10.48
C TYR A 12 -0.69 6.77 11.80
N SER A 13 -0.21 7.73 12.59
CA SER A 13 0.22 7.50 13.96
C SER A 13 -0.94 7.09 14.86
N GLU A 14 -0.65 6.46 16.00
CA GLU A 14 -1.69 6.15 17.01
C GLU A 14 -2.48 7.40 17.41
N GLN A 15 -1.83 8.56 17.57
CA GLN A 15 -2.50 9.79 17.95
C GLN A 15 -3.48 10.27 16.87
N GLU A 16 -3.11 10.18 15.59
CA GLU A 16 -4.00 10.54 14.48
C GLU A 16 -5.19 9.59 14.38
N ILE A 17 -4.97 8.28 14.55
CA ILE A 17 -6.06 7.29 14.61
C ILE A 17 -7.00 7.57 15.79
N ARG A 18 -6.46 7.92 16.97
CA ARG A 18 -7.27 8.30 18.13
C ARG A 18 -8.06 9.59 17.87
N ASN A 19 -7.47 10.59 17.24
CA ASN A 19 -8.15 11.82 16.85
C ASN A 19 -9.29 11.53 15.86
N LEU A 20 -9.04 10.72 14.83
CA LEU A 20 -10.06 10.26 13.88
C LEU A 20 -11.19 9.52 14.59
N SER A 21 -10.89 8.69 15.58
CA SER A 21 -11.90 7.95 16.34
C SER A 21 -12.87 8.85 17.08
N GLN A 22 -12.45 10.04 17.55
CA GLN A 22 -13.34 11.00 18.21
C GLN A 22 -14.38 11.57 17.23
N VAL A 23 -13.99 11.74 15.96
CA VAL A 23 -14.93 12.16 14.90
C VAL A 23 -15.91 11.02 14.62
N LEU A 24 -15.41 9.79 14.48
CA LEU A 24 -16.21 8.60 14.19
C LEU A 24 -17.21 8.25 15.32
N LYS A 25 -16.85 8.52 16.58
CA LYS A 25 -17.78 8.39 17.72
C LYS A 25 -18.98 9.31 17.59
N ARG A 26 -18.78 10.54 17.09
CA ARG A 26 -19.85 11.53 16.89
C ARG A 26 -20.71 11.25 15.64
N ASN A 27 -20.26 10.31 14.79
CA ASN A 27 -20.94 9.91 13.57
C ASN A 27 -21.30 8.41 13.61
N PRO A 28 -22.31 8.01 14.40
CA PRO A 28 -22.61 6.61 14.69
C PRO A 28 -23.09 5.82 13.47
N HIS A 29 -23.52 6.46 12.40
CA HIS A 29 -23.96 5.85 11.15
C HIS A 29 -22.81 5.43 10.23
N VAL A 30 -21.58 5.88 10.52
CA VAL A 30 -20.40 5.57 9.70
C VAL A 30 -19.80 4.23 10.16
N ASN A 31 -19.71 3.28 9.24
CA ASN A 31 -18.94 2.06 9.41
C ASN A 31 -17.52 2.24 8.85
N ILE A 32 -16.57 1.50 9.39
CA ILE A 32 -15.15 1.66 9.10
C ILE A 32 -14.63 0.38 8.48
N LEU A 33 -14.14 0.46 7.24
CA LEU A 33 -13.36 -0.59 6.61
C LEU A 33 -11.88 -0.24 6.79
N SER A 34 -11.15 -1.05 7.57
CA SER A 34 -9.70 -0.89 7.78
C SER A 34 -8.95 -1.97 7.00
N ASP A 35 -8.11 -1.54 6.07
CA ASP A 35 -7.22 -2.43 5.33
C ASP A 35 -5.80 -2.31 5.92
N ASP A 36 -5.45 -3.32 6.72
CA ASP A 36 -4.21 -3.37 7.51
C ASP A 36 -3.13 -4.24 6.82
N ILE A 37 -3.28 -4.54 5.52
CA ILE A 37 -2.45 -5.51 4.79
C ILE A 37 -0.96 -5.20 4.77
N TYR A 38 -0.56 -3.95 5.03
CA TYR A 38 0.84 -3.51 5.10
C TYR A 38 1.35 -3.34 6.54
N GLU A 39 0.64 -3.76 7.57
CA GLU A 39 0.95 -3.54 8.99
C GLU A 39 2.38 -3.90 9.42
N HIS A 40 3.00 -4.88 8.77
CA HIS A 40 4.36 -5.33 9.06
C HIS A 40 5.43 -4.71 8.15
N ILE A 41 5.04 -3.93 7.15
CA ILE A 41 5.98 -3.26 6.23
C ILE A 41 6.03 -1.80 6.63
N ILE A 42 6.77 -1.53 7.68
CA ILE A 42 6.93 -0.22 8.34
C ILE A 42 8.41 0.03 8.60
N TYR A 43 8.81 1.30 8.67
CA TYR A 43 10.19 1.75 8.64
C TYR A 43 10.51 2.71 9.79
N ASP A 44 11.80 2.97 10.00
CA ASP A 44 12.32 3.99 10.91
C ASP A 44 11.77 3.91 12.34
N GLY A 45 11.41 2.69 12.80
CA GLY A 45 10.85 2.46 14.13
C GLY A 45 9.39 2.89 14.28
N PHE A 46 8.69 3.19 13.18
CA PHE A 46 7.24 3.44 13.21
C PHE A 46 6.52 2.29 13.88
N LYS A 47 5.50 2.63 14.70
CA LYS A 47 4.65 1.64 15.38
C LYS A 47 3.27 1.64 14.76
N PHE A 48 2.92 0.54 14.13
CA PHE A 48 1.59 0.34 13.58
C PHE A 48 0.53 0.30 14.71
N PHE A 49 -0.59 0.98 14.47
CA PHE A 49 -1.73 0.97 15.36
C PHE A 49 -3.01 0.80 14.53
N SER A 50 -3.72 -0.32 14.73
CA SER A 50 -5.01 -0.55 14.05
C SER A 50 -6.13 0.18 14.77
N ILE A 51 -7.02 0.82 14.01
CA ILE A 51 -8.23 1.47 14.53
C ILE A 51 -9.15 0.48 15.26
N ALA A 52 -9.07 -0.82 14.96
CA ALA A 52 -9.79 -1.89 15.62
C ALA A 52 -9.40 -2.07 17.10
N GLN A 53 -8.26 -1.50 17.53
CA GLN A 53 -7.82 -1.53 18.93
C GLN A 53 -8.58 -0.51 19.82
N ILE A 54 -9.40 0.36 19.24
CA ILE A 54 -10.16 1.37 19.98
C ILE A 54 -11.51 0.77 20.41
N PRO A 55 -11.72 0.48 21.71
CA PRO A 55 -12.88 -0.29 22.18
C PRO A 55 -14.22 0.35 21.83
N GLU A 56 -14.30 1.69 21.89
CA GLU A 56 -15.56 2.44 21.76
C GLU A 56 -16.13 2.45 20.34
N ILE A 57 -15.34 2.10 19.34
CA ILE A 57 -15.78 2.03 17.94
C ILE A 57 -15.56 0.66 17.31
N LYS A 58 -15.02 -0.30 18.08
CA LYS A 58 -14.64 -1.63 17.58
C LYS A 58 -15.79 -2.36 16.89
N ASN A 59 -17.00 -2.20 17.35
CA ASN A 59 -18.20 -2.82 16.77
C ASN A 59 -18.58 -2.31 15.38
N LYS A 60 -17.97 -1.18 14.94
CA LYS A 60 -18.18 -0.58 13.62
C LYS A 60 -16.99 -0.80 12.68
N VAL A 61 -15.93 -1.44 13.18
CA VAL A 61 -14.73 -1.68 12.39
C VAL A 61 -14.81 -3.05 11.75
N PHE A 62 -14.64 -3.06 10.45
CA PHE A 62 -14.39 -4.26 9.65
C PHE A 62 -12.94 -4.21 9.19
N THR A 63 -12.12 -5.10 9.75
CA THR A 63 -10.68 -5.15 9.44
C THR A 63 -10.42 -6.19 8.37
N MET A 64 -9.67 -5.81 7.33
CA MET A 64 -9.14 -6.70 6.31
C MET A 64 -7.63 -6.83 6.46
N ASN A 65 -7.12 -8.01 6.20
CA ASN A 65 -5.70 -8.30 6.14
C ASN A 65 -5.43 -9.51 5.23
N GLY A 66 -4.18 -9.92 5.10
CA GLY A 66 -3.84 -11.07 4.26
C GLY A 66 -2.36 -11.40 4.27
N VAL A 67 -2.04 -12.56 3.73
CA VAL A 67 -0.65 -13.05 3.65
C VAL A 67 0.09 -12.58 2.39
N SER A 68 -0.58 -11.88 1.50
CA SER A 68 -0.04 -11.49 0.18
C SER A 68 1.21 -10.63 0.27
N LYS A 69 1.27 -9.68 1.22
CA LYS A 69 2.30 -8.63 1.27
C LYS A 69 3.42 -8.99 2.23
N SER A 70 3.16 -8.98 3.51
CA SER A 70 4.18 -9.25 4.54
C SER A 70 4.80 -10.64 4.43
N TYR A 71 4.03 -11.62 3.99
CA TYR A 71 4.47 -13.01 3.81
C TYR A 71 4.93 -13.33 2.38
N ALA A 72 4.86 -12.35 1.44
CA ALA A 72 5.19 -12.52 0.01
C ALA A 72 4.41 -13.69 -0.66
N MET A 73 3.15 -13.86 -0.28
CA MET A 73 2.29 -14.96 -0.70
C MET A 73 1.17 -14.48 -1.66
N THR A 74 1.49 -13.59 -2.59
CA THR A 74 0.50 -13.05 -3.54
C THR A 74 -0.16 -14.14 -4.39
N GLY A 75 0.60 -15.13 -4.84
CA GLY A 75 0.13 -16.25 -5.66
C GLY A 75 -0.81 -17.22 -4.92
N TRP A 76 -0.79 -17.24 -3.59
CA TRP A 76 -1.64 -18.10 -2.77
C TRP A 76 -3.07 -17.62 -2.66
N ARG A 77 -3.35 -16.36 -3.00
CA ARG A 77 -4.69 -15.76 -3.04
C ARG A 77 -5.45 -15.87 -1.73
N ILE A 78 -4.83 -15.56 -0.58
CA ILE A 78 -5.44 -15.58 0.75
C ILE A 78 -5.49 -14.17 1.35
N GLY A 79 -6.69 -13.77 1.71
CA GLY A 79 -7.00 -12.68 2.61
C GLY A 79 -7.98 -13.15 3.67
N TYR A 80 -8.08 -12.41 4.75
CA TYR A 80 -9.00 -12.66 5.84
C TYR A 80 -9.55 -11.35 6.38
N ALA A 81 -10.69 -11.44 7.03
CA ALA A 81 -11.36 -10.28 7.59
C ALA A 81 -11.99 -10.62 8.95
N ALA A 82 -12.11 -9.60 9.78
CA ALA A 82 -12.78 -9.68 11.07
C ALA A 82 -13.68 -8.47 11.28
N GLY A 83 -14.86 -8.67 11.83
CA GLY A 83 -15.82 -7.61 12.05
C GLY A 83 -17.15 -8.12 12.60
N ASP A 84 -18.20 -7.32 12.41
CA ASP A 84 -19.55 -7.67 12.84
C ASP A 84 -20.00 -9.02 12.23
N LYS A 85 -20.61 -9.84 13.06
CA LYS A 85 -21.04 -11.21 12.71
C LYS A 85 -22.02 -11.24 11.52
N GLU A 86 -22.92 -10.29 11.47
CA GLU A 86 -23.95 -10.27 10.40
C GLU A 86 -23.32 -9.84 9.06
N ILE A 87 -22.36 -8.91 9.11
CA ILE A 87 -21.57 -8.53 7.92
C ILE A 87 -20.76 -9.72 7.42
N ILE A 88 -20.07 -10.45 8.31
CA ILE A 88 -19.30 -11.65 7.94
C ILE A 88 -20.20 -12.71 7.30
N LYS A 89 -21.40 -12.96 7.87
CA LYS A 89 -22.36 -13.89 7.26
C LYS A 89 -22.82 -13.45 5.87
N ALA A 90 -23.08 -12.16 5.69
CA ALA A 90 -23.47 -11.61 4.40
C ALA A 90 -22.37 -11.77 3.35
N ILE A 91 -21.13 -11.49 3.72
CA ILE A 91 -19.95 -11.69 2.86
C ILE A 91 -19.79 -13.17 2.48
N ALA A 92 -19.88 -14.08 3.45
CA ALA A 92 -19.79 -15.52 3.21
C ALA A 92 -20.89 -16.00 2.24
N LYS A 93 -22.11 -15.47 2.38
CA LYS A 93 -23.23 -15.78 1.46
C LYS A 93 -22.93 -15.33 0.02
N ILE A 94 -22.42 -14.10 -0.17
CA ILE A 94 -22.06 -13.59 -1.49
C ILE A 94 -20.90 -14.40 -2.07
N GLN A 95 -19.85 -14.65 -1.27
CA GLN A 95 -18.68 -15.41 -1.70
C GLN A 95 -19.05 -16.83 -2.13
N SER A 96 -19.97 -17.48 -1.42
CA SER A 96 -20.43 -18.85 -1.77
C SER A 96 -21.05 -18.95 -3.16
N GLN A 97 -21.56 -17.83 -3.70
CA GLN A 97 -22.17 -17.76 -5.04
C GLN A 97 -21.16 -17.32 -6.14
N SER A 98 -19.94 -16.96 -5.77
CA SER A 98 -18.91 -16.51 -6.72
C SER A 98 -17.68 -17.41 -6.69
N THR A 99 -16.75 -17.19 -5.75
CA THR A 99 -15.49 -17.93 -5.64
C THR A 99 -15.57 -19.15 -4.71
N THR A 100 -16.70 -19.36 -4.05
CA THR A 100 -16.98 -20.39 -3.05
C THR A 100 -16.13 -20.21 -1.79
N ASN A 101 -14.84 -20.54 -1.86
CA ASN A 101 -13.85 -20.40 -0.79
C ASN A 101 -12.42 -20.45 -1.36
N PRO A 102 -11.41 -19.99 -0.61
CA PRO A 102 -10.00 -20.17 -0.98
C PRO A 102 -9.60 -21.65 -1.04
N SER A 103 -8.57 -21.97 -1.84
CA SER A 103 -7.98 -23.31 -1.88
C SER A 103 -7.57 -23.80 -0.49
N SER A 104 -7.88 -25.04 -0.14
CA SER A 104 -7.50 -25.64 1.15
C SER A 104 -5.97 -25.69 1.36
N ILE A 105 -5.21 -25.92 0.28
CA ILE A 105 -3.74 -25.89 0.31
C ILE A 105 -3.26 -24.49 0.68
N SER A 106 -3.85 -23.45 0.06
CA SER A 106 -3.53 -22.05 0.37
C SER A 106 -3.89 -21.68 1.80
N GLN A 107 -5.02 -22.20 2.32
CA GLN A 107 -5.42 -21.97 3.71
C GLN A 107 -4.42 -22.60 4.67
N ALA A 108 -4.00 -23.86 4.44
CA ALA A 108 -2.98 -24.53 5.27
C ALA A 108 -1.65 -23.75 5.24
N ALA A 109 -1.21 -23.29 4.07
CA ALA A 109 -0.01 -22.46 3.95
C ALA A 109 -0.14 -21.13 4.72
N ALA A 110 -1.32 -20.49 4.69
CA ALA A 110 -1.56 -19.27 5.44
C ALA A 110 -1.55 -19.49 6.95
N VAL A 111 -2.10 -20.62 7.43
CA VAL A 111 -2.03 -21.00 8.84
C VAL A 111 -0.58 -21.13 9.31
N GLU A 112 0.27 -21.81 8.53
CA GLU A 112 1.70 -21.92 8.84
C GLU A 112 2.40 -20.56 8.80
N ALA A 113 2.10 -19.73 7.79
CA ALA A 113 2.68 -18.39 7.68
C ALA A 113 2.36 -17.51 8.91
N LEU A 114 1.14 -17.59 9.44
CA LEU A 114 0.68 -16.77 10.57
C LEU A 114 1.15 -17.31 11.92
N ASN A 115 1.30 -18.63 12.09
CA ASN A 115 1.67 -19.25 13.36
C ASN A 115 3.16 -19.64 13.44
N GLY A 116 3.85 -19.71 12.32
CA GLY A 116 5.26 -20.04 12.23
C GLY A 116 6.19 -18.92 12.70
N LYS A 117 7.50 -19.12 12.52
CA LYS A 117 8.50 -18.11 12.87
C LYS A 117 8.34 -16.84 12.07
N GLN A 118 8.40 -15.69 12.72
CA GLN A 118 8.17 -14.36 12.12
C GLN A 118 9.48 -13.56 11.88
N ASP A 119 10.64 -14.12 12.15
CA ASP A 119 11.94 -13.41 12.07
C ASP A 119 12.22 -12.83 10.69
N PHE A 120 11.79 -13.53 9.64
CA PHE A 120 11.96 -13.08 8.25
C PHE A 120 11.24 -11.76 7.94
N ILE A 121 10.19 -11.41 8.65
CA ILE A 121 9.44 -10.15 8.46
C ILE A 121 10.36 -8.95 8.70
N LYS A 122 11.12 -8.96 9.79
CA LYS A 122 12.09 -7.91 10.12
C LYS A 122 13.16 -7.79 9.06
N ILE A 123 13.69 -8.91 8.57
CA ILE A 123 14.71 -8.95 7.52
C ILE A 123 14.16 -8.33 6.22
N ARG A 124 12.93 -8.70 5.84
CA ARG A 124 12.26 -8.15 4.64
C ARG A 124 11.95 -6.67 4.78
N SER A 125 11.45 -6.25 5.94
CA SER A 125 11.16 -4.83 6.19
C SER A 125 12.43 -3.98 6.09
N LYS A 126 13.56 -4.46 6.61
CA LYS A 126 14.86 -3.79 6.45
C LYS A 126 15.28 -3.68 4.99
N ALA A 127 15.17 -4.76 4.22
CA ALA A 127 15.49 -4.74 2.79
C ALA A 127 14.58 -3.78 2.00
N PHE A 128 13.31 -3.67 2.36
CA PHE A 128 12.40 -2.68 1.79
C PHE A 128 12.77 -1.25 2.19
N GLN A 129 13.20 -1.04 3.43
CA GLN A 129 13.68 0.27 3.89
C GLN A 129 14.89 0.74 3.09
N GLU A 130 15.87 -0.14 2.86
CA GLU A 130 17.07 0.17 2.05
C GLU A 130 16.69 0.55 0.61
N ARG A 131 15.75 -0.17 -0.02
CA ARG A 131 15.24 0.15 -1.36
C ARG A 131 14.48 1.47 -1.37
N ARG A 132 13.62 1.72 -0.39
CA ARG A 132 12.91 3.00 -0.23
C ARG A 132 13.90 4.16 -0.17
N ASP A 133 14.91 4.06 0.69
CA ASP A 133 15.89 5.13 0.88
C ASP A 133 16.66 5.40 -0.41
N PHE A 134 17.06 4.35 -1.13
CA PHE A 134 17.68 4.49 -2.44
C PHE A 134 16.76 5.22 -3.43
N VAL A 135 15.53 4.74 -3.61
CA VAL A 135 14.58 5.31 -4.57
C VAL A 135 14.22 6.77 -4.23
N VAL A 136 13.96 7.08 -2.95
CA VAL A 136 13.65 8.45 -2.52
C VAL A 136 14.81 9.41 -2.78
N ASN A 137 16.05 8.98 -2.48
CA ASN A 137 17.23 9.81 -2.70
C ASN A 137 17.49 10.03 -4.19
N SER A 138 17.38 8.97 -5.01
CA SER A 138 17.56 9.06 -6.46
C SER A 138 16.51 9.98 -7.09
N LEU A 139 15.25 9.84 -6.74
CA LEU A 139 14.18 10.68 -7.27
C LEU A 139 14.34 12.16 -6.88
N ASN A 140 14.74 12.43 -5.64
CA ASN A 140 14.92 13.81 -5.18
C ASN A 140 16.19 14.47 -5.74
N ALA A 141 17.08 13.73 -6.38
CA ALA A 141 18.21 14.27 -7.14
C ALA A 141 17.81 14.72 -8.55
N ILE A 142 16.62 14.37 -9.03
CA ILE A 142 16.12 14.72 -10.36
C ILE A 142 15.38 16.07 -10.28
N GLU A 143 15.83 17.04 -11.05
CA GLU A 143 15.15 18.34 -11.15
C GLU A 143 13.72 18.19 -11.70
N GLY A 144 12.75 18.73 -10.96
CA GLY A 144 11.33 18.67 -11.33
C GLY A 144 10.57 17.48 -10.71
N ILE A 145 11.25 16.57 -10.05
CA ILE A 145 10.65 15.47 -9.27
C ILE A 145 10.77 15.79 -7.77
N LYS A 146 9.70 15.50 -7.01
CA LYS A 146 9.69 15.62 -5.55
C LYS A 146 9.08 14.35 -4.94
N CYS A 147 9.83 13.65 -4.11
CA CYS A 147 9.38 12.43 -3.44
C CYS A 147 9.41 12.60 -1.92
N ILE A 148 8.25 12.47 -1.28
CA ILE A 148 8.15 12.40 0.19
C ILE A 148 8.56 10.99 0.61
N LYS A 149 9.38 10.89 1.66
CA LYS A 149 9.81 9.61 2.22
C LYS A 149 8.63 8.92 2.92
N PRO A 150 8.19 7.73 2.48
CA PRO A 150 7.08 7.02 3.11
C PRO A 150 7.50 6.31 4.40
N ASP A 151 6.53 6.11 5.30
CA ASP A 151 6.73 5.43 6.58
C ASP A 151 6.47 3.92 6.49
N GLY A 152 5.82 3.45 5.41
CA GLY A 152 5.51 2.03 5.24
C GLY A 152 5.14 1.63 3.81
N ALA A 153 4.59 0.42 3.66
CA ALA A 153 4.32 -0.25 2.39
C ALA A 153 5.58 -0.38 1.52
N PHE A 154 5.46 -0.58 0.22
CA PHE A 154 6.60 -0.63 -0.71
C PHE A 154 6.34 0.25 -1.95
N TYR A 155 5.77 1.42 -1.69
CA TYR A 155 5.47 2.42 -2.71
C TYR A 155 6.07 3.77 -2.34
N VAL A 156 6.47 4.52 -3.38
CA VAL A 156 6.65 5.97 -3.32
C VAL A 156 5.65 6.62 -4.26
N PHE A 157 5.26 7.86 -3.94
CA PHE A 157 4.29 8.62 -4.72
C PHE A 157 4.82 10.03 -5.01
N PRO A 158 5.87 10.12 -5.86
CA PRO A 158 6.51 11.38 -6.18
C PRO A 158 5.64 12.27 -7.05
N SER A 159 5.84 13.58 -6.92
CA SER A 159 5.30 14.59 -7.83
C SER A 159 6.17 14.69 -9.07
N CYS A 160 5.55 14.66 -10.25
CA CYS A 160 6.16 14.96 -11.55
C CYS A 160 5.69 16.31 -12.13
N LYS A 161 5.11 17.19 -11.30
CA LYS A 161 4.59 18.50 -11.76
C LYS A 161 5.64 19.37 -12.45
N GLY A 162 6.92 19.26 -12.02
CA GLY A 162 8.01 19.97 -12.68
C GLY A 162 8.42 19.41 -14.05
N MET A 163 7.85 18.26 -14.45
CA MET A 163 8.07 17.68 -15.79
C MET A 163 6.98 18.09 -16.78
N VAL A 164 5.83 18.55 -16.28
CA VAL A 164 4.74 19.04 -17.13
C VAL A 164 5.20 20.26 -17.93
N CYS A 165 4.80 20.36 -19.20
CA CYS A 165 5.23 21.30 -20.21
C CYS A 165 6.67 21.11 -20.71
N LYS A 166 7.46 20.18 -20.20
CA LYS A 166 8.74 19.77 -20.80
C LYS A 166 8.48 18.84 -22.01
N ARG A 167 9.55 18.52 -22.73
CA ARG A 167 9.53 17.54 -23.80
C ARG A 167 10.33 16.31 -23.40
N ASP A 168 9.86 15.16 -23.85
CA ASP A 168 10.62 13.91 -23.74
C ASP A 168 11.80 13.88 -24.74
N GLU A 169 12.59 12.81 -24.71
CA GLU A 169 13.75 12.62 -25.59
C GLU A 169 13.39 12.51 -27.08
N ASN A 170 12.13 12.19 -27.40
CA ASN A 170 11.59 12.15 -28.75
C ASN A 170 10.95 13.49 -29.19
N GLY A 171 10.99 14.51 -28.32
CA GLY A 171 10.42 15.83 -28.58
C GLY A 171 8.92 15.94 -28.30
N ASN A 172 8.26 14.88 -27.79
CA ASN A 172 6.85 14.90 -27.45
C ASN A 172 6.63 15.73 -26.19
N LYS A 173 5.58 16.56 -26.20
CA LYS A 173 5.24 17.40 -25.05
C LYS A 173 4.55 16.58 -23.97
N ILE A 174 5.04 16.68 -22.74
CA ILE A 174 4.42 16.10 -21.53
C ILE A 174 3.37 17.10 -21.02
N ASN A 175 2.09 16.77 -21.16
CA ASN A 175 1.01 17.66 -20.75
C ASN A 175 0.48 17.34 -19.35
N ASN A 176 0.62 16.08 -18.89
CA ASN A 176 0.09 15.58 -17.63
C ASN A 176 0.90 14.37 -17.13
N ASP A 177 0.48 13.78 -16.02
CA ASP A 177 1.11 12.59 -15.42
C ASP A 177 0.96 11.32 -16.27
N PHE A 178 -0.09 11.20 -17.07
CA PHE A 178 -0.25 10.08 -18.00
C PHE A 178 0.80 10.13 -19.11
N ASP A 179 0.98 11.28 -19.77
CA ASP A 179 2.01 11.45 -20.81
C ASP A 179 3.41 11.15 -20.24
N PHE A 180 3.66 11.58 -18.99
CA PHE A 180 4.93 11.33 -18.32
C PHE A 180 5.19 9.83 -18.10
N VAL A 181 4.22 9.08 -17.55
CA VAL A 181 4.42 7.64 -17.29
C VAL A 181 4.43 6.82 -18.58
N GLN A 182 3.71 7.25 -19.60
CA GLN A 182 3.76 6.63 -20.93
C GLN A 182 5.14 6.82 -21.57
N SER A 183 5.70 8.02 -21.52
CA SER A 183 7.06 8.29 -22.01
C SER A 183 8.11 7.45 -21.28
N LEU A 184 8.03 7.30 -19.95
CA LEU A 184 8.92 6.41 -19.20
C LEU A 184 8.82 4.96 -19.65
N LEU A 185 7.62 4.47 -19.93
CA LEU A 185 7.42 3.10 -20.39
C LEU A 185 7.96 2.88 -21.80
N GLU A 186 7.63 3.77 -22.73
CA GLU A 186 7.95 3.63 -24.16
C GLU A 186 9.44 3.86 -24.44
N ASN A 187 10.05 4.83 -23.78
CA ASN A 187 11.43 5.23 -24.06
C ASN A 187 12.46 4.47 -23.18
N ASN A 188 12.10 4.21 -21.91
CA ASN A 188 13.05 3.65 -20.95
C ASN A 188 12.66 2.26 -20.42
N GLY A 189 11.49 1.73 -20.78
CA GLY A 189 10.99 0.43 -20.29
C GLY A 189 10.60 0.42 -18.81
N VAL A 190 10.39 1.60 -18.20
CA VAL A 190 10.05 1.73 -16.79
C VAL A 190 8.53 1.87 -16.60
N ALA A 191 7.91 0.79 -16.11
CA ALA A 191 6.47 0.74 -15.87
C ALA A 191 6.12 1.30 -14.48
N VAL A 192 5.39 2.41 -14.44
CA VAL A 192 4.88 3.07 -13.24
C VAL A 192 3.39 3.39 -13.43
N VAL A 193 2.70 3.88 -12.40
CA VAL A 193 1.27 4.18 -12.50
C VAL A 193 1.03 5.66 -12.26
N GLN A 194 0.33 6.32 -13.17
CA GLN A 194 -0.03 7.73 -13.07
C GLN A 194 -0.87 8.03 -11.82
N GLY A 195 -0.67 9.19 -11.23
CA GLY A 195 -1.38 9.63 -10.04
C GLY A 195 -2.85 9.90 -10.27
N SER A 196 -3.24 10.30 -11.48
CA SER A 196 -4.64 10.48 -11.90
C SER A 196 -5.47 9.20 -11.73
N ALA A 197 -4.87 8.00 -11.86
CA ALA A 197 -5.52 6.72 -11.55
C ALA A 197 -5.87 6.56 -10.04
N PHE A 198 -5.27 7.37 -9.18
CA PHE A 198 -5.52 7.45 -7.74
C PHE A 198 -6.25 8.74 -7.35
N GLY A 199 -6.72 9.52 -8.32
CA GLY A 199 -7.43 10.78 -8.09
C GLY A 199 -6.53 11.98 -7.80
N LEU A 200 -5.22 11.92 -8.06
CA LEU A 200 -4.27 13.02 -7.83
C LEU A 200 -3.34 13.21 -9.01
N GLU A 201 -3.67 14.17 -9.90
CA GLU A 201 -2.87 14.52 -11.06
C GLU A 201 -1.51 15.14 -10.71
N GLY A 202 -0.54 14.95 -11.61
CA GLY A 202 0.82 15.46 -11.46
C GLY A 202 1.69 14.65 -10.47
N PHE A 203 1.27 13.41 -10.19
CA PHE A 203 2.00 12.43 -9.38
C PHE A 203 2.10 11.09 -10.12
N PHE A 204 2.93 10.19 -9.60
CA PHE A 204 2.98 8.80 -10.08
C PHE A 204 3.42 7.87 -8.96
N ARG A 205 2.99 6.60 -9.04
CA ARG A 205 3.37 5.58 -8.07
C ARG A 205 4.46 4.70 -8.61
N ILE A 206 5.54 4.53 -7.86
CA ILE A 206 6.56 3.50 -8.06
C ILE A 206 6.41 2.42 -7.00
N SER A 207 6.45 1.15 -7.41
CA SER A 207 6.63 0.02 -6.49
C SER A 207 8.10 -0.37 -6.47
N TYR A 208 8.71 -0.37 -5.27
CA TYR A 208 10.08 -0.87 -5.08
C TYR A 208 10.14 -2.33 -4.58
N ALA A 209 9.06 -3.09 -4.80
CA ALA A 209 9.02 -4.53 -4.52
C ALA A 209 9.73 -5.36 -5.59
N THR A 210 10.97 -4.98 -5.91
CA THR A 210 11.86 -5.65 -6.86
C THR A 210 13.29 -5.71 -6.31
N SER A 211 14.26 -6.26 -7.05
CA SER A 211 15.67 -6.29 -6.62
C SER A 211 16.30 -4.89 -6.63
N MET A 212 17.34 -4.68 -5.80
CA MET A 212 18.09 -3.43 -5.81
C MET A 212 18.74 -3.15 -7.16
N ASP A 213 19.21 -4.19 -7.85
CA ASP A 213 19.87 -4.04 -9.16
C ASP A 213 18.88 -3.48 -10.20
N LYS A 214 17.65 -4.02 -10.25
CA LYS A 214 16.59 -3.49 -11.12
C LYS A 214 16.18 -2.06 -10.78
N LEU A 215 16.27 -1.66 -9.50
CA LEU A 215 15.99 -0.29 -9.10
C LEU A 215 17.12 0.68 -9.50
N LYS A 216 18.35 0.18 -9.61
CA LYS A 216 19.47 0.99 -10.09
C LYS A 216 19.49 1.13 -11.60
N ASP A 217 18.99 0.11 -12.31
CA ASP A 217 18.92 0.11 -13.77
C ASP A 217 17.79 1.04 -14.29
N ALA A 218 16.74 1.26 -13.47
CA ALA A 218 15.59 2.09 -13.81
C ALA A 218 15.81 3.57 -13.52
#